data_efdf44e5962563f1acd571e460328ff9
#
_entry.id   efdf44e5962563f1acd571e460328ff9
#
_cell.length_a   1.000
_cell.length_b   1.000
_cell.length_c   1.000
_cell.angle_alpha   90.00
_cell.angle_beta   90.00
_cell.angle_gamma   90.00
#
_symmetry.space_group_name_H-M   'P 1'
#
loop_
_entity.id
_entity.type
_entity.pdbx_description
1 polymer ?
#
loop_
_entity_poly.entity_id
_entity_poly.type
_entity_poly.pdbx_seq_one_letter_code
_entity_poly.pdbx_strand_id
1 'polypeptide(L)'
;YDMETLRNEVAVVLQKNTLFSGTIYENLRWGDKDATDEMCRRACELACADEFIEKMPDGYNTYIEQGGSNVSGGQKQRLCIARALLKNPKILILDDSTSAVDTATDAKIRAAFATEIPNTTKIIIAQRISSVEHADRIIVMNEGEINGIGTHEELLAGNDIYREVYESQNGAGA
;
A
#
# COMPACT_ATOMS: atom_id res chain seq x y z
N TYR A 1 -10.04 -23.97 -4.65
CA TYR A 1 -8.61 -23.58 -4.61
C TYR A 1 -7.99 -24.17 -3.36
N ASP A 2 -6.78 -24.73 -3.47
CA ASP A 2 -6.03 -25.12 -2.28
C ASP A 2 -5.41 -23.86 -1.62
N MET A 3 -5.04 -24.01 -0.34
CA MET A 3 -4.55 -22.88 0.46
C MET A 3 -3.19 -22.35 -0.02
N GLU A 4 -2.37 -23.20 -0.61
CA GLU A 4 -1.05 -22.81 -1.11
C GLU A 4 -1.20 -21.96 -2.38
N THR A 5 -2.02 -22.39 -3.33
CA THR A 5 -2.34 -21.61 -4.53
C THR A 5 -2.94 -20.25 -4.14
N LEU A 6 -3.91 -20.22 -3.22
CA LEU A 6 -4.51 -18.96 -2.77
C LEU A 6 -3.45 -18.01 -2.16
N ARG A 7 -2.61 -18.51 -1.27
CA ARG A 7 -1.55 -17.73 -0.63
C ARG A 7 -0.53 -17.19 -1.63
N ASN A 8 -0.26 -17.92 -2.71
CA ASN A 8 0.67 -17.48 -3.73
C ASN A 8 0.11 -16.35 -4.60
N GLU A 9 -1.20 -16.29 -4.78
CA GLU A 9 -1.87 -15.29 -5.61
C GLU A 9 -2.29 -14.02 -4.85
N VAL A 10 -2.21 -14.02 -3.52
CA VAL A 10 -2.59 -12.90 -2.66
C VAL A 10 -1.38 -12.33 -1.95
N ALA A 11 -1.22 -11.03 -1.99
CA ALA A 11 -0.28 -10.30 -1.13
C ALA A 11 -1.05 -9.34 -0.21
N VAL A 12 -0.56 -9.21 1.02
CA VAL A 12 -1.17 -8.35 2.04
C VAL A 12 -0.11 -7.44 2.63
N VAL A 13 -0.42 -6.14 2.69
CA VAL A 13 0.37 -5.15 3.43
C VAL A 13 -0.49 -4.67 4.59
N LEU A 14 -0.07 -4.98 5.79
CA LEU A 14 -0.80 -4.67 7.02
C LEU A 14 -0.49 -3.25 7.50
N GLN A 15 -1.36 -2.70 8.33
CA GLN A 15 -1.14 -1.43 9.03
C GLN A 15 0.15 -1.46 9.89
N LYS A 16 0.36 -2.55 10.63
CA LYS A 16 1.58 -2.78 11.40
C LYS A 16 2.55 -3.64 10.58
N ASN A 17 3.43 -2.97 9.87
CA ASN A 17 4.42 -3.62 9.03
C ASN A 17 5.67 -4.02 9.82
N THR A 18 6.24 -5.17 9.48
CA THR A 18 7.47 -5.68 10.07
C THR A 18 8.53 -5.85 9.01
N LEU A 19 9.73 -5.31 9.28
CA LEU A 19 10.96 -5.60 8.56
C LEU A 19 11.84 -6.50 9.43
N PHE A 20 12.66 -7.30 8.77
CA PHE A 20 13.57 -8.22 9.41
C PHE A 20 14.99 -7.66 9.41
N SER A 21 15.83 -8.15 10.32
CA SER A 21 17.25 -7.85 10.31
C SER A 21 17.89 -8.33 9.02
N GLY A 22 18.65 -7.47 8.36
CA GLY A 22 19.28 -7.74 7.07
C GLY A 22 19.27 -6.53 6.16
N THR A 23 19.81 -6.67 4.96
CA THR A 23 19.82 -5.58 3.98
C THR A 23 18.43 -5.28 3.44
N ILE A 24 18.26 -4.13 2.77
CA ILE A 24 17.01 -3.82 2.05
C ILE A 24 16.71 -4.90 1.01
N TYR A 25 17.71 -5.34 0.23
CA TYR A 25 17.53 -6.44 -0.73
C TYR A 25 17.03 -7.73 -0.08
N GLU A 26 17.62 -8.12 1.06
CA GLU A 26 17.18 -9.32 1.79
C GLU A 26 15.73 -9.18 2.27
N ASN A 27 15.35 -8.00 2.78
CA ASN A 27 13.96 -7.71 3.17
C ASN A 27 12.99 -7.79 2.00
N LEU A 28 13.35 -7.29 0.84
CA LEU A 28 12.53 -7.34 -0.37
C LEU A 28 12.34 -8.78 -0.86
N ARG A 29 13.39 -9.61 -0.82
CA ARG A 29 13.36 -11.02 -1.22
C ARG A 29 12.52 -11.94 -0.32
N TRP A 30 12.00 -11.45 0.78
CA TRP A 30 10.91 -12.14 1.48
C TRP A 30 9.59 -12.15 0.65
N GLY A 31 9.45 -11.28 -0.32
CA GLY A 31 8.34 -11.31 -1.27
C GLY A 31 8.55 -12.35 -2.39
N ASP A 32 9.76 -12.40 -2.92
CA ASP A 32 10.21 -13.38 -3.91
C ASP A 32 11.72 -13.62 -3.72
N LYS A 33 12.07 -14.82 -3.26
CA LYS A 33 13.46 -15.21 -2.98
C LYS A 33 14.38 -15.19 -4.21
N ASP A 34 13.80 -15.38 -5.39
CA ASP A 34 14.52 -15.46 -6.66
C ASP A 34 14.54 -14.10 -7.40
N ALA A 35 14.00 -13.04 -6.77
CA ALA A 35 13.99 -11.70 -7.35
C ALA A 35 15.41 -11.17 -7.61
N THR A 36 15.63 -10.68 -8.82
CA THR A 36 16.87 -10.00 -9.19
C THR A 36 16.96 -8.63 -8.54
N ASP A 37 18.15 -8.03 -8.50
CA ASP A 37 18.33 -6.65 -8.01
C ASP A 37 17.47 -5.66 -8.82
N GLU A 38 17.35 -5.87 -10.12
CA GLU A 38 16.52 -5.04 -10.99
C GLU A 38 15.03 -5.13 -10.64
N MET A 39 14.52 -6.34 -10.40
CA MET A 39 13.14 -6.55 -9.94
C MET A 39 12.90 -5.86 -8.59
N CYS A 40 13.84 -5.96 -7.67
CA CYS A 40 13.77 -5.27 -6.38
C CYS A 40 13.72 -3.75 -6.55
N ARG A 41 14.56 -3.18 -7.41
CA ARG A 41 14.57 -1.73 -7.71
C ARG A 41 13.25 -1.30 -8.34
N ARG A 42 12.76 -2.04 -9.32
CA ARG A 42 11.47 -1.73 -9.96
C ARG A 42 10.31 -1.73 -8.97
N ALA A 43 10.26 -2.71 -8.07
CA ALA A 43 9.24 -2.74 -7.02
C ALA A 43 9.34 -1.54 -6.07
N CYS A 44 10.57 -1.10 -5.76
CA CYS A 44 10.80 0.10 -4.94
C CYS A 44 10.41 1.39 -5.65
N GLU A 45 10.64 1.51 -6.96
CA GLU A 45 10.15 2.65 -7.76
C GLU A 45 8.63 2.76 -7.68
N LEU A 46 7.90 1.65 -7.87
CA LEU A 46 6.44 1.63 -7.78
C LEU A 46 5.90 2.00 -6.40
N ALA A 47 6.66 1.67 -5.35
CA ALA A 47 6.35 2.01 -3.97
C ALA A 47 6.93 3.37 -3.53
N CYS A 48 7.58 4.13 -4.43
CA CYS A 48 8.34 5.36 -4.14
C CYS A 48 9.38 5.17 -3.03
N ALA A 49 9.94 3.98 -2.89
CA ALA A 49 10.97 3.67 -1.90
C ALA A 49 12.37 4.01 -2.39
N ASP A 50 12.61 4.00 -3.68
CA ASP A 50 13.86 4.38 -4.35
C ASP A 50 14.32 5.78 -3.94
N GLU A 51 13.40 6.75 -3.86
CA GLU A 51 13.67 8.15 -3.52
C GLU A 51 14.45 8.33 -2.21
N PHE A 52 14.24 7.47 -1.21
CA PHE A 52 15.00 7.54 0.04
C PHE A 52 16.15 6.54 0.09
N ILE A 53 16.03 5.39 -0.57
CA ILE A 53 17.10 4.38 -0.61
C ILE A 53 18.34 4.94 -1.30
N GLU A 54 18.18 5.66 -2.41
CA GLU A 54 19.28 6.28 -3.16
C GLU A 54 20.04 7.33 -2.35
N LYS A 55 19.41 7.92 -1.33
CA LYS A 55 20.05 8.88 -0.41
C LYS A 55 20.79 8.22 0.74
N MET A 56 20.61 6.91 0.95
CA MET A 56 21.31 6.16 1.98
C MET A 56 22.76 5.84 1.52
N PRO A 57 23.77 5.93 2.40
CA PRO A 57 25.15 5.70 2.03
C PRO A 57 25.40 4.36 1.34
N ASP A 58 24.73 3.30 1.80
CA ASP A 58 24.87 1.93 1.28
C ASP A 58 23.74 1.54 0.31
N GLY A 59 22.84 2.49 -0.04
CA GLY A 59 21.72 2.26 -0.95
C GLY A 59 20.91 1.02 -0.54
N TYR A 60 20.67 0.11 -1.49
CA TYR A 60 19.94 -1.14 -1.27
C TYR A 60 20.66 -2.15 -0.36
N ASN A 61 21.97 -1.97 -0.12
CA ASN A 61 22.73 -2.78 0.85
C ASN A 61 22.67 -2.20 2.27
N THR A 62 21.94 -1.13 2.49
CA THR A 62 21.72 -0.56 3.82
C THR A 62 21.10 -1.63 4.72
N TYR A 63 21.70 -1.82 5.90
CA TYR A 63 21.23 -2.79 6.88
C TYR A 63 20.01 -2.24 7.63
N ILE A 64 18.96 -3.03 7.67
CA ILE A 64 17.75 -2.78 8.44
C ILE A 64 17.85 -3.53 9.76
N GLU A 65 17.65 -2.83 10.86
CA GLU A 65 17.58 -3.43 12.19
C GLU A 65 16.25 -4.16 12.40
N GLN A 66 16.21 -5.05 13.37
CA GLN A 66 15.02 -5.83 13.68
C GLN A 66 13.79 -4.93 13.88
N GLY A 67 12.70 -5.25 13.20
CA GLY A 67 11.48 -4.47 13.22
C GLY A 67 11.55 -3.15 12.44
N GLY A 68 12.69 -2.84 11.79
CA GLY A 68 12.89 -1.59 11.06
C GLY A 68 13.02 -0.38 11.98
N SER A 69 13.72 -0.53 13.13
CA SER A 69 13.89 0.55 14.12
C SER A 69 14.69 1.74 13.60
N ASN A 70 15.55 1.52 12.60
CA ASN A 70 16.41 2.54 11.98
C ASN A 70 15.83 3.18 10.71
N VAL A 71 14.55 2.94 10.40
CA VAL A 71 13.82 3.60 9.30
C VAL A 71 12.51 4.21 9.81
N SER A 72 12.05 5.28 9.15
CA SER A 72 10.78 5.92 9.50
C SER A 72 9.58 5.02 9.21
N GLY A 73 8.42 5.33 9.82
CA GLY A 73 7.19 4.59 9.57
C GLY A 73 6.78 4.59 8.09
N GLY A 74 6.88 5.72 7.40
CA GLY A 74 6.59 5.83 5.97
C GLY A 74 7.59 5.08 5.09
N GLN A 75 8.89 5.08 5.45
CA GLN A 75 9.90 4.28 4.75
C GLN A 75 9.62 2.79 4.92
N LYS A 76 9.29 2.36 6.14
CA LYS A 76 8.92 0.99 6.44
C LYS A 76 7.70 0.54 5.63
N GLN A 77 6.65 1.35 5.57
CA GLN A 77 5.45 1.04 4.78
C GLN A 77 5.77 0.89 3.30
N ARG A 78 6.55 1.80 2.71
CA ARG A 78 6.95 1.73 1.30
C ARG A 78 7.80 0.49 1.00
N LEU A 79 8.71 0.09 1.87
CA LEU A 79 9.46 -1.16 1.73
C LEU A 79 8.56 -2.39 1.80
N CYS A 80 7.56 -2.41 2.67
CA CYS A 80 6.60 -3.51 2.77
C CYS A 80 5.67 -3.58 1.55
N ILE A 81 5.30 -2.44 0.97
CA ILE A 81 4.57 -2.38 -0.30
C ILE A 81 5.45 -2.96 -1.43
N ALA A 82 6.71 -2.52 -1.56
CA ALA A 82 7.63 -3.05 -2.56
C ALA A 82 7.82 -4.56 -2.44
N ARG A 83 7.98 -5.07 -1.21
CA ARG A 83 8.05 -6.52 -0.93
C ARG A 83 6.80 -7.26 -1.38
N ALA A 84 5.61 -6.71 -1.15
CA ALA A 84 4.36 -7.30 -1.60
C ALA A 84 4.21 -7.33 -3.13
N LEU A 85 4.69 -6.28 -3.81
CA LEU A 85 4.70 -6.19 -5.27
C LEU A 85 5.61 -7.23 -5.93
N LEU A 86 6.76 -7.56 -5.31
CA LEU A 86 7.67 -8.60 -5.80
C LEU A 86 7.03 -9.97 -5.91
N LYS A 87 6.02 -10.25 -5.10
CA LYS A 87 5.25 -11.49 -5.18
C LYS A 87 4.44 -11.60 -6.48
N ASN A 88 4.30 -10.51 -7.24
CA ASN A 88 3.47 -10.41 -8.45
C ASN A 88 2.05 -10.96 -8.24
N PRO A 89 1.32 -10.49 -7.22
CA PRO A 89 0.06 -11.06 -6.82
C PRO A 89 -1.07 -10.72 -7.80
N LYS A 90 -2.08 -11.59 -7.89
CA LYS A 90 -3.34 -11.26 -8.56
C LYS A 90 -4.27 -10.41 -7.72
N ILE A 91 -4.14 -10.52 -6.40
CA ILE A 91 -4.90 -9.71 -5.43
C ILE A 91 -3.90 -9.07 -4.45
N LEU A 92 -3.92 -7.76 -4.39
CA LEU A 92 -3.13 -6.97 -3.44
C LEU A 92 -4.07 -6.32 -2.42
N ILE A 93 -3.90 -6.67 -1.15
CA ILE A 93 -4.66 -6.10 -0.04
C ILE A 93 -3.77 -5.10 0.70
N LEU A 94 -4.24 -3.87 0.81
CA LEU A 94 -3.56 -2.77 1.47
C LEU A 94 -4.41 -2.32 2.67
N ASP A 95 -4.04 -2.78 3.86
CA ASP A 95 -4.76 -2.47 5.11
C ASP A 95 -4.10 -1.26 5.78
N ASP A 96 -4.66 -0.06 5.52
CA ASP A 96 -4.16 1.25 6.00
C ASP A 96 -2.63 1.42 5.84
N SER A 97 -2.11 0.79 4.79
CA SER A 97 -0.67 0.61 4.57
C SER A 97 0.07 1.88 4.14
N THR A 98 -0.64 2.96 3.90
CA THR A 98 -0.07 4.27 3.56
C THR A 98 -0.37 5.34 4.62
N SER A 99 -0.87 4.96 5.79
CA SER A 99 -1.24 5.90 6.86
C SER A 99 -0.07 6.76 7.38
N ALA A 100 1.14 6.22 7.36
CA ALA A 100 2.36 6.94 7.73
C ALA A 100 3.09 7.59 6.52
N VAL A 101 2.54 7.44 5.32
CA VAL A 101 3.05 8.06 4.09
C VAL A 101 2.32 9.39 3.86
N ASP A 102 3.05 10.42 3.43
CA ASP A 102 2.44 11.70 3.09
C ASP A 102 1.49 11.58 1.89
N THR A 103 0.52 12.49 1.82
CA THR A 103 -0.55 12.44 0.81
C THR A 103 -0.04 12.49 -0.64
N ALA A 104 1.03 13.25 -0.89
CA ALA A 104 1.60 13.36 -2.24
C ALA A 104 2.28 12.05 -2.68
N THR A 105 3.04 11.43 -1.78
CA THR A 105 3.66 10.12 -2.04
C THR A 105 2.62 9.02 -2.18
N ASP A 106 1.58 9.03 -1.35
CA ASP A 106 0.47 8.08 -1.45
C ASP A 106 -0.26 8.18 -2.81
N ALA A 107 -0.49 9.40 -3.30
CA ALA A 107 -1.08 9.63 -4.63
C ALA A 107 -0.18 9.08 -5.76
N LYS A 108 1.15 9.25 -5.67
CA LYS A 108 2.11 8.68 -6.63
C LYS A 108 2.06 7.15 -6.65
N ILE A 109 2.03 6.50 -5.47
CA ILE A 109 1.94 5.04 -5.36
C ILE A 109 0.66 4.53 -6.04
N ARG A 110 -0.47 5.20 -5.82
CA ARG A 110 -1.73 4.82 -6.46
C ARG A 110 -1.73 5.01 -7.96
N ALA A 111 -1.18 6.12 -8.45
CA ALA A 111 -1.03 6.36 -9.88
C ALA A 111 -0.16 5.27 -10.53
N ALA A 112 0.95 4.88 -9.88
CA ALA A 112 1.78 3.79 -10.33
C ALA A 112 1.02 2.44 -10.35
N PHE A 113 0.19 2.16 -9.36
CA PHE A 113 -0.64 0.95 -9.34
C PHE A 113 -1.65 0.90 -10.48
N ALA A 114 -2.24 2.04 -10.85
CA ALA A 114 -3.21 2.10 -11.93
C ALA A 114 -2.58 1.81 -13.29
N THR A 115 -1.36 2.29 -13.53
CA THR A 115 -0.66 2.17 -14.82
C THR A 115 0.18 0.90 -14.94
N GLU A 116 0.88 0.52 -13.88
CA GLU A 116 1.91 -0.53 -13.94
C GLU A 116 1.40 -1.93 -13.55
N ILE A 117 0.36 -1.99 -12.72
CA ILE A 117 -0.28 -3.25 -12.32
C ILE A 117 -1.80 -3.22 -12.55
N PRO A 118 -2.27 -2.87 -13.76
CA PRO A 118 -3.71 -2.69 -14.02
C PRO A 118 -4.51 -3.99 -13.84
N ASN A 119 -3.90 -5.14 -14.05
CA ASN A 119 -4.55 -6.45 -13.96
C ASN A 119 -4.56 -7.06 -12.55
N THR A 120 -3.95 -6.39 -11.58
CA THR A 120 -4.00 -6.81 -10.18
C THR A 120 -5.24 -6.21 -9.52
N THR A 121 -6.08 -7.04 -8.91
CA THR A 121 -7.19 -6.56 -8.07
C THR A 121 -6.62 -5.95 -6.79
N LYS A 122 -6.96 -4.69 -6.53
CA LYS A 122 -6.49 -3.96 -5.33
C LYS A 122 -7.65 -3.78 -4.37
N ILE A 123 -7.51 -4.29 -3.15
CA ILE A 123 -8.44 -4.07 -2.05
C ILE A 123 -7.75 -3.11 -1.08
N ILE A 124 -8.26 -1.89 -1.00
CA ILE A 124 -7.67 -0.82 -0.19
C ILE A 124 -8.58 -0.56 0.99
N ILE A 125 -8.08 -0.77 2.20
CA ILE A 125 -8.75 -0.41 3.44
C ILE A 125 -8.07 0.88 3.92
N ALA A 126 -8.81 1.96 4.00
CA ALA A 126 -8.27 3.26 4.37
C ALA A 126 -9.26 4.08 5.19
N GLN A 127 -8.72 4.92 6.07
CA GLN A 127 -9.49 5.89 6.84
C GLN A 127 -9.65 7.21 6.08
N ARG A 128 -8.71 7.54 5.19
CA ARG A 128 -8.77 8.76 4.37
C ARG A 128 -9.55 8.51 3.08
N ILE A 129 -10.56 9.32 2.81
CA ILE A 129 -11.35 9.21 1.57
C ILE A 129 -10.47 9.48 0.33
N SER A 130 -9.53 10.44 0.40
CA SER A 130 -8.56 10.70 -0.66
C SER A 130 -7.74 9.46 -1.08
N SER A 131 -7.71 8.46 -0.21
CA SER A 131 -7.05 7.18 -0.48
C SER A 131 -7.87 6.22 -1.33
N VAL A 132 -9.17 6.41 -1.44
CA VAL A 132 -10.10 5.49 -2.11
C VAL A 132 -11.02 6.16 -3.12
N GLU A 133 -11.05 7.49 -3.19
CA GLU A 133 -11.97 8.26 -4.06
C GLU A 133 -11.87 7.92 -5.56
N HIS A 134 -10.72 7.41 -6.00
CA HIS A 134 -10.49 6.98 -7.38
C HIS A 134 -10.65 5.46 -7.59
N ALA A 135 -11.14 4.73 -6.60
CA ALA A 135 -11.41 3.31 -6.74
C ALA A 135 -12.62 3.07 -7.66
N ASP A 136 -12.59 1.98 -8.42
CA ASP A 136 -13.70 1.58 -9.28
C ASP A 136 -14.99 1.35 -8.48
N ARG A 137 -14.84 0.94 -7.23
CA ARG A 137 -15.95 0.69 -6.30
C ARG A 137 -15.50 0.90 -4.85
N ILE A 138 -16.31 1.63 -4.10
CA ILE A 138 -16.11 1.88 -2.68
C ILE A 138 -17.19 1.16 -1.89
N ILE A 139 -16.80 0.48 -0.82
CA ILE A 139 -17.71 -0.17 0.12
C ILE A 139 -17.67 0.62 1.43
N VAL A 140 -18.79 1.17 1.84
CA VAL A 140 -18.96 1.85 3.13
C VAL A 140 -19.40 0.83 4.16
N MET A 141 -18.61 0.65 5.20
CA MET A 141 -18.91 -0.26 6.33
C MET A 141 -19.39 0.54 7.53
N ASN A 142 -20.42 0.06 8.19
CA ASN A 142 -20.90 0.62 9.46
C ASN A 142 -21.34 -0.50 10.40
N GLU A 143 -20.85 -0.51 11.62
CA GLU A 143 -21.20 -1.52 12.66
C GLU A 143 -21.05 -2.99 12.18
N GLY A 144 -20.07 -3.26 11.31
CA GLY A 144 -19.80 -4.60 10.78
C GLY A 144 -20.67 -4.99 9.59
N GLU A 145 -21.54 -4.11 9.11
CA GLU A 145 -22.43 -4.34 7.96
C GLU A 145 -22.07 -3.41 6.79
N ILE A 146 -22.43 -3.81 5.58
CA ILE A 146 -22.30 -2.98 4.40
C ILE A 146 -23.42 -1.93 4.41
N ASN A 147 -23.06 -0.66 4.56
CA ASN A 147 -24.00 0.46 4.55
C ASN A 147 -24.26 1.00 3.14
N GLY A 148 -23.25 0.93 2.26
CA GLY A 148 -23.38 1.38 0.87
C GLY A 148 -22.27 0.88 -0.01
N ILE A 149 -22.54 0.80 -1.32
CA ILE A 149 -21.57 0.44 -2.35
C ILE A 149 -21.79 1.37 -3.55
N GLY A 150 -20.72 1.97 -4.06
CA GLY A 150 -20.79 2.84 -5.24
C GLY A 150 -19.45 3.46 -5.60
N THR A 151 -19.46 4.35 -6.57
CA THR A 151 -18.35 5.26 -6.86
C THR A 151 -18.32 6.40 -5.83
N HIS A 152 -17.24 7.17 -5.83
CA HIS A 152 -17.13 8.37 -4.99
C HIS A 152 -18.34 9.32 -5.17
N GLU A 153 -18.69 9.61 -6.42
CA GLU A 153 -19.80 10.53 -6.75
C GLU A 153 -21.17 9.99 -6.32
N GLU A 154 -21.41 8.70 -6.56
CA GLU A 154 -22.66 8.04 -6.15
C GLU A 154 -22.81 8.05 -4.62
N LEU A 155 -21.74 7.78 -3.89
CA LEU A 155 -21.77 7.78 -2.43
C LEU A 155 -21.88 9.19 -1.83
N LEU A 156 -21.24 10.19 -2.42
CA LEU A 156 -21.44 11.58 -2.01
C LEU A 156 -22.90 12.04 -2.19
N ALA A 157 -23.54 11.58 -3.27
CA ALA A 157 -24.92 11.95 -3.55
C ALA A 157 -25.93 11.20 -2.66
N GLY A 158 -25.68 9.91 -2.37
CA GLY A 158 -26.69 9.00 -1.82
C GLY A 158 -26.36 8.35 -0.47
N ASN A 159 -25.17 8.56 0.11
CA ASN A 159 -24.78 7.95 1.38
C ASN A 159 -24.39 9.00 2.43
N ASP A 160 -25.18 9.13 3.47
CA ASP A 160 -24.99 10.17 4.49
C ASP A 160 -23.71 9.95 5.29
N ILE A 161 -23.37 8.69 5.64
CA ILE A 161 -22.15 8.36 6.40
C ILE A 161 -20.90 8.74 5.58
N TYR A 162 -20.89 8.38 4.30
CA TYR A 162 -19.76 8.70 3.42
C TYR A 162 -19.58 10.21 3.26
N ARG A 163 -20.67 10.93 3.09
CA ARG A 163 -20.66 12.40 2.95
C ARG A 163 -20.16 13.08 4.22
N GLU A 164 -20.64 12.66 5.40
CA GLU A 164 -20.21 13.19 6.69
C GLU A 164 -18.70 13.02 6.90
N VAL A 165 -18.16 11.83 6.60
CA VAL A 165 -16.71 11.55 6.68
C VAL A 165 -15.93 12.42 5.70
N TYR A 166 -16.42 12.57 4.46
CA TYR A 166 -15.79 13.40 3.45
C TYR A 166 -15.74 14.87 3.87
N GLU A 167 -16.84 15.42 4.33
CA GLU A 167 -16.94 16.80 4.81
C GLU A 167 -16.04 17.04 6.02
N SER A 168 -15.99 16.09 6.98
CA SER A 168 -15.13 16.20 8.15
C SER A 168 -13.64 16.23 7.79
N GLN A 169 -13.24 15.49 6.77
CA GLN A 169 -11.85 15.44 6.31
C GLN A 169 -11.44 16.64 5.45
N ASN A 170 -12.38 17.24 4.71
CA ASN A 170 -12.13 18.38 3.85
C ASN A 170 -12.51 19.73 4.50
N GLY A 171 -13.38 19.74 5.51
CA GLY A 171 -13.82 20.92 6.24
C GLY A 171 -12.89 21.36 7.37
N ALA A 172 -11.93 20.54 7.78
CA ALA A 172 -10.97 20.87 8.85
C ALA A 172 -9.81 21.80 8.39
N GLY A 173 -9.90 22.33 7.16
CA GLY A 173 -8.90 23.21 6.54
C GLY A 173 -9.42 24.61 6.19
N ALA A 174 -10.57 25.06 6.75
CA ALA A 174 -11.09 26.41 6.55
C ALA A 174 -10.98 27.24 7.82
#